data_e05b0d92617e2aea9bd4756523042143
#
_entry.id   e05b0d92617e2aea9bd4756523042143
#
_cell.length_a   1.000
_cell.length_b   1.000
_cell.length_c   1.000
_cell.angle_alpha   90.00
_cell.angle_beta   90.00
_cell.angle_gamma   90.00
#
_symmetry.space_group_name_H-M   'P 1'
#
loop_
_entity.id
_entity.type
_entity.pdbx_description
1 polymer ?
#
loop_
_entity_poly.entity_id
_entity_poly.type
_entity_poly.pdbx_seq_one_letter_code
_entity_poly.pdbx_strand_id
1 'polypeptide(L)'
;MDGQGHLVIKALKGTRRHSGYTSARLTTQGLFARNHGNFEARIKFDLATGAWPAWWMLGSDYPTAGWPQCGEIDMIEVYGQPGWSPDSTVHTADDNGNDTTKQMPVPGGVDTGWHAWHLRWDGNTGQIQFSKDSEIYLTVNPGDLPNWPFGVPGARGGNAFMILNLAIGGDGGGPVPESFTQSTMTVDYVRVW
;
A
#
# COMPACT_ATOMS: atom_id res chain seq x y z
N MET A 1 -8.08 5.80 17.50
CA MET A 1 -9.54 5.65 17.31
C MET A 1 -10.17 7.01 17.51
N ASP A 2 -11.16 7.37 16.68
CA ASP A 2 -11.84 8.68 16.73
C ASP A 2 -13.07 8.73 17.63
N GLY A 3 -13.43 7.62 18.26
CA GLY A 3 -14.64 7.47 19.06
C GLY A 3 -15.90 7.13 18.25
N GLN A 4 -15.79 7.05 16.92
CA GLN A 4 -16.88 6.69 16.00
C GLN A 4 -16.65 5.31 15.35
N GLY A 5 -15.63 4.59 15.80
CA GLY A 5 -15.27 3.27 15.29
C GLY A 5 -14.13 3.27 14.27
N HIS A 6 -13.64 4.42 13.84
CA HIS A 6 -12.58 4.49 12.83
C HIS A 6 -11.17 4.50 13.45
N LEU A 7 -10.22 3.84 12.76
CA LEU A 7 -8.80 4.04 13.00
C LEU A 7 -8.35 5.32 12.30
N VAL A 8 -7.65 6.21 13.01
CA VAL A 8 -7.06 7.41 12.44
C VAL A 8 -5.54 7.37 12.61
N ILE A 9 -4.82 7.33 11.50
CA ILE A 9 -3.39 7.59 11.44
C ILE A 9 -3.21 9.07 11.17
N LYS A 10 -2.53 9.77 12.08
CA LYS A 10 -2.33 11.22 11.99
C LYS A 10 -0.85 11.55 11.90
N ALA A 11 -0.47 12.26 10.86
CA ALA A 11 0.83 12.90 10.75
C ALA A 11 0.74 14.33 11.26
N LEU A 12 1.69 14.75 12.09
CA LEU A 12 1.73 16.07 12.70
C LEU A 12 3.12 16.69 12.52
N LYS A 13 3.17 17.99 12.19
CA LYS A 13 4.38 18.77 12.34
C LYS A 13 4.67 18.96 13.83
N GLY A 14 5.90 18.71 14.24
CA GLY A 14 6.28 18.79 15.64
C GLY A 14 7.79 18.78 15.83
N THR A 15 8.23 18.98 17.06
CA THR A 15 9.65 19.13 17.41
C THR A 15 10.27 17.86 18.01
N ARG A 16 9.72 16.68 17.76
CA ARG A 16 10.22 15.45 18.37
C ARG A 16 11.49 14.94 17.67
N ARG A 17 12.57 14.99 18.45
CA ARG A 17 13.93 14.46 18.22
C ARG A 17 14.47 14.63 16.80
N HIS A 18 14.64 14.11 15.84
CA HIS A 18 15.42 14.32 14.63
C HIS A 18 14.62 14.55 13.32
N SER A 19 13.29 14.45 13.35
CA SER A 19 12.46 14.50 12.13
C SER A 19 11.48 15.61 12.24
N GLY A 20 11.27 16.60 12.65
CA GLY A 20 10.24 17.65 12.67
C GLY A 20 8.78 17.19 12.44
N TYR A 21 8.55 15.87 12.34
CA TYR A 21 7.24 15.26 12.10
C TYR A 21 7.05 14.00 12.95
N THR A 22 5.78 13.66 13.23
CA THR A 22 5.38 12.39 13.84
C THR A 22 4.25 11.78 13.00
N SER A 23 4.27 10.46 12.82
CA SER A 23 3.21 9.69 12.17
C SER A 23 3.23 8.24 12.67
N ALA A 24 2.52 7.33 11.98
CA ALA A 24 2.52 5.93 12.33
C ALA A 24 2.57 5.02 11.09
N ARG A 25 3.16 3.84 11.31
CA ARG A 25 3.08 2.66 10.45
C ARG A 25 2.59 1.50 11.30
N LEU A 26 1.48 0.89 10.89
CA LEU A 26 0.92 -0.30 11.51
C LEU A 26 1.17 -1.48 10.59
N THR A 27 1.42 -2.65 11.16
CA THR A 27 1.71 -3.87 10.39
C THR A 27 1.10 -5.09 11.04
N THR A 28 0.73 -6.08 10.21
CA THR A 28 0.34 -7.41 10.67
C THR A 28 1.50 -8.42 10.65
N GLN A 29 2.74 -7.95 10.44
CA GLN A 29 3.93 -8.81 10.39
C GLN A 29 4.06 -9.67 11.66
N GLY A 30 4.22 -10.97 11.47
CA GLY A 30 4.30 -11.94 12.56
C GLY A 30 2.97 -12.25 13.27
N LEU A 31 1.87 -11.58 12.89
CA LEU A 31 0.54 -11.75 13.46
C LEU A 31 -0.47 -12.34 12.47
N PHE A 32 -0.48 -11.84 11.25
CA PHE A 32 -1.39 -12.28 10.20
C PHE A 32 -0.75 -12.07 8.82
N ALA A 33 -0.78 -13.10 7.99
CA ALA A 33 -0.36 -13.07 6.60
C ALA A 33 -1.17 -14.07 5.78
N ARG A 34 -1.32 -13.80 4.47
CA ARG A 34 -2.03 -14.66 3.52
C ARG A 34 -1.30 -14.68 2.19
N ASN A 35 -1.57 -15.72 1.39
CA ASN A 35 -1.05 -15.90 0.03
C ASN A 35 -2.16 -15.93 -1.03
N HIS A 36 -3.39 -15.65 -0.66
CA HIS A 36 -4.55 -15.48 -1.53
C HIS A 36 -5.76 -14.99 -0.71
N GLY A 37 -6.81 -14.60 -1.39
CA GLY A 37 -8.08 -14.19 -0.80
C GLY A 37 -8.54 -12.83 -1.32
N ASN A 38 -9.55 -12.30 -0.66
CA ASN A 38 -10.04 -10.95 -0.88
C ASN A 38 -9.60 -10.09 0.30
N PHE A 39 -9.04 -8.95 -0.02
CA PHE A 39 -8.61 -7.95 0.96
C PHE A 39 -9.33 -6.65 0.64
N GLU A 40 -10.05 -6.09 1.58
CA GLU A 40 -10.78 -4.85 1.40
C GLU A 40 -10.56 -3.93 2.58
N ALA A 41 -10.33 -2.66 2.27
CA ALA A 41 -10.32 -1.60 3.27
C ALA A 41 -11.14 -0.41 2.78
N ARG A 42 -11.92 0.18 3.68
CA ARG A 42 -12.62 1.44 3.41
C ARG A 42 -11.86 2.57 4.06
N ILE A 43 -11.29 3.43 3.21
CA ILE A 43 -10.33 4.45 3.61
C ILE A 43 -10.69 5.79 3.00
N LYS A 44 -10.44 6.87 3.74
CA LYS A 44 -10.38 8.23 3.20
C LYS A 44 -9.04 8.88 3.58
N PHE A 45 -8.57 9.77 2.71
CA PHE A 45 -7.29 10.45 2.82
C PHE A 45 -7.45 11.96 2.86
N ASP A 46 -6.62 12.63 3.67
CA ASP A 46 -6.34 14.05 3.46
C ASP A 46 -5.28 14.17 2.34
N LEU A 47 -5.60 14.89 1.27
CA LEU A 47 -4.72 15.07 0.11
C LEU A 47 -3.75 16.22 0.36
N ALA A 48 -2.81 16.08 1.27
CA ALA A 48 -1.87 17.11 1.65
C ALA A 48 -0.52 16.94 0.92
N THR A 49 -0.01 18.00 0.29
CA THR A 49 1.35 18.01 -0.23
C THR A 49 2.36 17.66 0.86
N GLY A 50 3.25 16.76 0.55
CA GLY A 50 4.22 16.22 1.50
C GLY A 50 3.75 15.00 2.27
N ALA A 51 2.46 14.61 2.20
CA ALA A 51 1.94 13.40 2.81
C ALA A 51 1.97 12.22 1.82
N TRP A 52 2.22 11.00 2.33
CA TRP A 52 2.25 9.78 1.54
C TRP A 52 1.58 8.64 2.31
N PRO A 53 0.25 8.63 2.38
CA PRO A 53 -0.50 7.51 2.94
C PRO A 53 -0.52 6.34 1.97
N ALA A 54 -0.45 5.11 2.53
CA ALA A 54 -0.51 3.88 1.79
C ALA A 54 -1.18 2.74 2.57
N TRP A 55 -1.85 1.86 1.83
CA TRP A 55 -2.26 0.55 2.27
C TRP A 55 -1.69 -0.49 1.31
N TRP A 56 -0.82 -1.35 1.82
CA TRP A 56 0.02 -2.22 1.03
C TRP A 56 0.38 -3.51 1.76
N MET A 57 1.05 -4.42 1.06
CA MET A 57 1.50 -5.70 1.58
C MET A 57 2.96 -5.94 1.20
N LEU A 58 3.66 -6.68 2.07
CA LEU A 58 5.04 -7.09 1.86
C LEU A 58 5.17 -8.60 2.10
N GLY A 59 5.99 -9.28 1.30
CA GLY A 59 6.25 -10.71 1.47
C GLY A 59 6.76 -11.05 2.87
N SER A 60 6.22 -12.12 3.47
CA SER A 60 6.54 -12.51 4.85
C SER A 60 7.98 -12.96 5.03
N ASP A 61 8.66 -13.31 3.94
CA ASP A 61 10.08 -13.66 3.89
C ASP A 61 11.01 -12.46 3.75
N TYR A 62 10.47 -11.22 3.77
CA TYR A 62 11.24 -9.98 3.75
C TYR A 62 12.49 -9.97 4.65
N PRO A 63 12.45 -10.50 5.89
CA PRO A 63 13.63 -10.49 6.77
C PRO A 63 14.81 -11.32 6.23
N THR A 64 14.56 -12.27 5.31
CA THR A 64 15.57 -13.17 4.73
C THR A 64 15.81 -12.92 3.25
N ALA A 65 14.74 -12.69 2.48
CA ALA A 65 14.81 -12.45 1.04
C ALA A 65 15.23 -11.00 0.72
N GLY A 66 14.81 -10.06 1.55
CA GLY A 66 14.97 -8.63 1.25
C GLY A 66 13.95 -8.13 0.23
N TRP A 67 13.99 -6.83 -0.03
CA TRP A 67 13.21 -6.17 -1.06
C TRP A 67 14.11 -5.93 -2.29
N PRO A 68 13.63 -6.10 -3.53
CA PRO A 68 12.26 -6.44 -3.95
C PRO A 68 11.98 -7.95 -4.04
N GLN A 69 12.91 -8.83 -3.65
CA GLN A 69 12.81 -10.29 -3.81
C GLN A 69 11.61 -10.91 -3.07
N CYS A 70 11.23 -10.34 -1.92
CA CYS A 70 10.06 -10.79 -1.18
C CYS A 70 8.72 -10.46 -1.86
N GLY A 71 8.74 -9.52 -2.81
CA GLY A 71 7.57 -8.96 -3.46
C GLY A 71 6.81 -7.96 -2.58
N GLU A 72 6.12 -7.03 -3.25
CA GLU A 72 5.29 -6.00 -2.64
C GLU A 72 4.02 -5.81 -3.47
N ILE A 73 2.91 -5.55 -2.81
CA ILE A 73 1.61 -5.30 -3.44
C ILE A 73 1.01 -4.04 -2.80
N ASP A 74 0.93 -2.95 -3.56
CA ASP A 74 0.37 -1.69 -3.10
C ASP A 74 -1.07 -1.59 -3.54
N MET A 75 -2.01 -1.82 -2.61
CA MET A 75 -3.42 -1.71 -2.91
C MET A 75 -3.81 -0.27 -3.24
N ILE A 76 -3.19 0.68 -2.58
CA ILE A 76 -3.30 2.11 -2.86
C ILE A 76 -2.14 2.89 -2.24
N GLU A 77 -1.50 3.72 -3.04
CA GLU A 77 -0.60 4.77 -2.61
C GLU A 77 -1.12 6.12 -3.06
N VAL A 78 -1.13 7.10 -2.17
CA VAL A 78 -1.54 8.47 -2.48
C VAL A 78 -0.35 9.38 -2.28
N TYR A 79 0.15 9.92 -3.39
CA TYR A 79 1.38 10.70 -3.40
C TYR A 79 1.09 12.18 -3.14
N GLY A 80 1.72 12.75 -2.10
CA GLY A 80 1.75 14.18 -1.85
C GLY A 80 2.73 14.94 -2.73
N GLN A 81 3.50 14.22 -3.55
CA GLN A 81 4.40 14.77 -4.56
C GLN A 81 3.57 15.44 -5.67
N PRO A 82 3.74 16.74 -5.93
CA PRO A 82 3.03 17.41 -7.01
C PRO A 82 3.26 16.76 -8.37
N GLY A 83 2.16 16.52 -9.11
CA GLY A 83 2.18 15.91 -10.42
C GLY A 83 2.17 14.38 -10.43
N TRP A 84 2.25 13.71 -9.28
CA TRP A 84 2.09 12.28 -9.20
C TRP A 84 0.62 11.89 -9.00
N SER A 85 0.19 10.85 -9.69
CA SER A 85 -1.16 10.30 -9.55
C SER A 85 -1.14 9.16 -8.54
N PRO A 86 -2.19 9.06 -7.69
CA PRO A 86 -2.34 7.87 -6.84
C PRO A 86 -2.43 6.62 -7.71
N ASP A 87 -1.81 5.53 -7.28
CA ASP A 87 -1.79 4.28 -8.04
C ASP A 87 -1.88 3.02 -7.18
N SER A 88 -1.96 1.89 -7.88
CA SER A 88 -1.73 0.55 -7.35
C SER A 88 -0.61 -0.10 -8.12
N THR A 89 0.25 -0.83 -7.39
CA THR A 89 1.48 -1.39 -7.93
C THR A 89 1.72 -2.81 -7.43
N VAL A 90 2.34 -3.64 -8.27
CA VAL A 90 2.97 -4.89 -7.86
C VAL A 90 4.45 -4.79 -8.17
N HIS A 91 5.30 -5.07 -7.20
CA HIS A 91 6.75 -5.11 -7.31
C HIS A 91 7.28 -6.54 -7.20
N THR A 92 8.22 -6.87 -8.09
CA THR A 92 9.00 -8.11 -8.05
C THR A 92 10.47 -7.82 -8.37
N ALA A 93 11.34 -8.79 -8.20
CA ALA A 93 12.73 -8.66 -8.60
C ALA A 93 12.98 -9.21 -10.01
N ASP A 94 13.87 -8.59 -10.79
CA ASP A 94 14.45 -9.22 -11.98
C ASP A 94 15.55 -10.24 -11.58
N ASP A 95 16.16 -10.89 -12.57
CA ASP A 95 17.24 -11.88 -12.35
C ASP A 95 18.52 -11.26 -11.75
N ASN A 96 18.67 -9.94 -11.79
CA ASN A 96 19.77 -9.20 -11.20
C ASN A 96 19.41 -8.63 -9.81
N GLY A 97 18.18 -8.84 -9.36
CA GLY A 97 17.68 -8.33 -8.08
C GLY A 97 17.19 -6.89 -8.12
N ASN A 98 17.04 -6.29 -9.31
CA ASN A 98 16.47 -4.96 -9.44
C ASN A 98 14.93 -5.02 -9.34
N ASP A 99 14.35 -3.92 -8.89
CA ASP A 99 12.89 -3.77 -8.86
C ASP A 99 12.28 -3.73 -10.27
N THR A 100 11.21 -4.49 -10.45
CA THR A 100 10.35 -4.46 -11.63
C THR A 100 8.90 -4.32 -11.21
N THR A 101 8.15 -3.50 -11.93
CA THR A 101 6.78 -3.13 -11.52
C THR A 101 5.76 -3.30 -12.62
N LYS A 102 4.53 -3.61 -12.20
CA LYS A 102 3.33 -3.36 -13.01
C LYS A 102 2.38 -2.50 -12.18
N GLN A 103 2.12 -1.29 -12.66
CA GLN A 103 1.35 -0.29 -11.95
C GLN A 103 0.27 0.32 -12.84
N MET A 104 -0.73 0.92 -12.21
CA MET A 104 -1.77 1.72 -12.88
C MET A 104 -2.24 2.86 -11.99
N PRO A 105 -2.24 4.10 -12.50
CA PRO A 105 -2.91 5.19 -11.83
C PRO A 105 -4.38 4.88 -11.58
N VAL A 106 -4.87 5.27 -10.40
CA VAL A 106 -6.28 5.09 -10.05
C VAL A 106 -7.17 5.91 -10.98
N PRO A 107 -8.09 5.29 -11.72
CA PRO A 107 -9.02 6.01 -12.61
C PRO A 107 -9.81 7.07 -11.83
N GLY A 108 -9.87 8.30 -12.37
CA GLY A 108 -10.51 9.42 -11.72
C GLY A 108 -9.78 9.97 -10.49
N GLY A 109 -8.61 9.41 -10.15
CA GLY A 109 -7.83 9.82 -8.97
C GLY A 109 -8.46 9.43 -7.64
N VAL A 110 -8.07 10.13 -6.59
CA VAL A 110 -8.59 9.99 -5.23
C VAL A 110 -9.05 11.36 -4.75
N ASP A 111 -10.25 11.44 -4.19
CA ASP A 111 -10.77 12.60 -3.48
C ASP A 111 -10.70 12.39 -1.95
N THR A 112 -11.25 13.30 -1.17
CA THR A 112 -11.29 13.22 0.29
C THR A 112 -12.47 12.41 0.85
N GLY A 113 -13.22 11.75 -0.03
CA GLY A 113 -14.34 10.88 0.34
C GLY A 113 -13.92 9.51 0.84
N TRP A 114 -14.91 8.74 1.25
CA TRP A 114 -14.73 7.34 1.60
C TRP A 114 -14.76 6.48 0.34
N HIS A 115 -13.71 5.67 0.13
CA HIS A 115 -13.64 4.68 -0.93
C HIS A 115 -13.35 3.29 -0.39
N ALA A 116 -13.94 2.27 -1.02
CA ALA A 116 -13.60 0.88 -0.77
C ALA A 116 -12.49 0.46 -1.75
N TRP A 117 -11.33 0.13 -1.21
CA TRP A 117 -10.18 -0.39 -1.93
C TRP A 117 -10.17 -1.89 -1.79
N HIS A 118 -10.10 -2.62 -2.88
CA HIS A 118 -10.18 -4.07 -2.85
C HIS A 118 -9.09 -4.71 -3.72
N LEU A 119 -8.46 -5.73 -3.15
CA LEU A 119 -7.55 -6.65 -3.81
C LEU A 119 -8.18 -8.03 -3.83
N ARG A 120 -8.34 -8.62 -5.01
CA ARG A 120 -8.60 -10.04 -5.17
C ARG A 120 -7.32 -10.74 -5.61
N TRP A 121 -6.87 -11.69 -4.82
CA TRP A 121 -5.70 -12.51 -5.11
C TRP A 121 -6.15 -13.97 -5.25
N ASP A 122 -6.11 -14.48 -6.48
CA ASP A 122 -6.56 -15.83 -6.81
C ASP A 122 -5.48 -16.86 -6.48
N GLY A 123 -5.76 -17.76 -5.53
CA GLY A 123 -4.81 -18.76 -5.05
C GLY A 123 -4.52 -19.88 -6.04
N ASN A 124 -5.34 -20.06 -7.11
CA ASN A 124 -5.13 -21.09 -8.12
C ASN A 124 -4.27 -20.58 -9.28
N THR A 125 -4.45 -19.32 -9.66
CA THR A 125 -3.79 -18.71 -10.82
C THR A 125 -2.66 -17.77 -10.43
N GLY A 126 -2.65 -17.25 -9.20
CA GLY A 126 -1.77 -16.20 -8.73
C GLY A 126 -2.14 -14.82 -9.27
N GLN A 127 -3.24 -14.68 -10.02
CA GLN A 127 -3.69 -13.40 -10.54
C GLN A 127 -4.09 -12.46 -9.41
N ILE A 128 -3.70 -11.20 -9.53
CA ILE A 128 -4.02 -10.11 -8.62
C ILE A 128 -4.86 -9.07 -9.36
N GLN A 129 -6.00 -8.70 -8.79
CA GLN A 129 -6.90 -7.68 -9.33
C GLN A 129 -7.14 -6.59 -8.29
N PHE A 130 -7.04 -5.34 -8.73
CA PHE A 130 -7.27 -4.16 -7.90
C PHE A 130 -8.56 -3.48 -8.34
N SER A 131 -9.36 -3.05 -7.37
CA SER A 131 -10.58 -2.28 -7.64
C SER A 131 -10.77 -1.14 -6.64
N LYS A 132 -11.42 -0.09 -7.11
CA LYS A 132 -11.93 1.03 -6.31
C LYS A 132 -13.44 1.03 -6.44
N ASP A 133 -14.17 1.04 -5.31
CA ASP A 133 -15.63 1.07 -5.28
C ASP A 133 -16.28 0.01 -6.19
N SER A 134 -15.69 -1.21 -6.19
CA SER A 134 -16.08 -2.37 -7.01
C SER A 134 -15.71 -2.31 -8.50
N GLU A 135 -15.11 -1.24 -9.00
CA GLU A 135 -14.62 -1.14 -10.38
C GLU A 135 -13.18 -1.64 -10.49
N ILE A 136 -12.97 -2.75 -11.20
CA ILE A 136 -11.62 -3.30 -11.45
C ILE A 136 -10.90 -2.41 -12.45
N TYR A 137 -9.70 -1.95 -12.11
CA TYR A 137 -8.89 -1.10 -12.99
C TYR A 137 -7.50 -1.67 -13.30
N LEU A 138 -6.98 -2.58 -12.48
CA LEU A 138 -5.69 -3.22 -12.73
C LEU A 138 -5.82 -4.73 -12.53
N THR A 139 -5.26 -5.49 -13.47
CA THR A 139 -5.06 -6.95 -13.34
C THR A 139 -3.61 -7.27 -13.64
N VAL A 140 -2.97 -8.00 -12.72
CA VAL A 140 -1.59 -8.47 -12.82
C VAL A 140 -1.57 -9.99 -12.77
N ASN A 141 -0.94 -10.61 -13.77
CA ASN A 141 -0.77 -12.05 -13.82
C ASN A 141 0.68 -12.42 -13.50
N PRO A 142 0.96 -13.65 -13.01
CA PRO A 142 2.34 -14.08 -12.74
C PRO A 142 3.31 -13.91 -13.91
N GLY A 143 2.82 -14.05 -15.15
CA GLY A 143 3.65 -13.88 -16.36
C GLY A 143 3.91 -12.42 -16.77
N ASP A 144 3.31 -11.44 -16.10
CA ASP A 144 3.51 -10.03 -16.41
C ASP A 144 4.81 -9.48 -15.80
N LEU A 145 5.32 -10.11 -14.74
CA LEU A 145 6.50 -9.71 -14.00
C LEU A 145 7.42 -10.92 -13.76
N PRO A 146 8.75 -10.73 -13.77
CA PRO A 146 9.70 -11.81 -13.49
C PRO A 146 9.68 -12.25 -12.01
N ASN A 147 10.20 -13.44 -11.76
CA ASN A 147 10.45 -13.98 -10.42
C ASN A 147 9.28 -13.82 -9.44
N TRP A 148 8.06 -14.10 -9.92
CA TRP A 148 6.80 -13.95 -9.18
C TRP A 148 6.87 -14.59 -7.78
N PRO A 149 6.84 -13.83 -6.68
CA PRO A 149 7.02 -14.38 -5.33
C PRO A 149 5.68 -14.75 -4.66
N PHE A 150 4.55 -14.40 -5.28
CA PHE A 150 3.22 -14.52 -4.69
C PHE A 150 2.56 -15.84 -5.06
N GLY A 151 2.11 -16.58 -4.07
CA GLY A 151 1.57 -17.93 -4.12
C GLY A 151 0.85 -18.39 -5.40
N VAL A 152 1.59 -19.13 -6.20
CA VAL A 152 1.07 -20.09 -7.17
C VAL A 152 1.68 -21.44 -6.84
N PRO A 153 1.12 -22.58 -7.26
CA PRO A 153 1.77 -23.88 -7.08
C PRO A 153 3.20 -23.84 -7.58
N GLY A 154 4.18 -24.01 -6.68
CA GLY A 154 5.61 -23.99 -6.99
C GLY A 154 6.33 -22.64 -6.79
N ALA A 155 5.64 -21.55 -6.45
CA ALA A 155 6.28 -20.31 -6.10
C ALA A 155 6.98 -20.37 -4.73
N ARG A 156 8.06 -19.59 -4.56
CA ARG A 156 8.70 -19.42 -3.25
C ARG A 156 7.82 -18.57 -2.35
N GLY A 157 7.74 -18.93 -1.07
CA GLY A 157 7.05 -18.13 -0.05
C GLY A 157 5.55 -18.03 -0.29
N GLY A 158 5.06 -16.88 -0.49
CA GLY A 158 3.70 -16.66 -0.94
C GLY A 158 2.82 -15.93 0.05
N ASN A 159 3.12 -15.96 1.35
CA ASN A 159 2.37 -15.14 2.29
C ASN A 159 2.87 -13.70 2.27
N ALA A 160 1.93 -12.76 2.31
CA ALA A 160 2.22 -11.36 2.51
C ALA A 160 1.44 -10.81 3.72
N PHE A 161 2.05 -9.90 4.44
CA PHE A 161 1.44 -9.20 5.58
C PHE A 161 1.05 -7.78 5.18
N MET A 162 0.01 -7.24 5.80
CA MET A 162 -0.53 -5.92 5.49
C MET A 162 0.18 -4.82 6.28
N ILE A 163 0.25 -3.64 5.66
CA ILE A 163 0.77 -2.42 6.23
C ILE A 163 -0.18 -1.26 5.93
N LEU A 164 -0.42 -0.42 6.93
CA LEU A 164 -1.09 0.87 6.83
C LEU A 164 -0.13 1.93 7.36
N ASN A 165 0.18 2.93 6.57
CA ASN A 165 1.02 4.04 7.04
C ASN A 165 0.63 5.38 6.43
N LEU A 166 1.13 6.43 7.06
CA LEU A 166 1.11 7.79 6.54
C LEU A 166 2.52 8.35 6.67
N ALA A 167 3.31 8.23 5.60
CA ALA A 167 4.64 8.81 5.55
C ALA A 167 4.59 10.32 5.28
N ILE A 168 5.67 11.03 5.61
CA ILE A 168 5.83 12.46 5.34
C ILE A 168 7.15 12.68 4.63
N GLY A 169 7.11 13.38 3.49
CA GLY A 169 8.28 13.54 2.63
C GLY A 169 8.64 12.23 1.93
N GLY A 170 9.94 12.04 1.67
CA GLY A 170 10.44 10.90 0.90
C GLY A 170 10.07 10.99 -0.58
N ASP A 171 10.22 9.88 -1.30
CA ASP A 171 10.03 9.85 -2.75
C ASP A 171 8.56 10.14 -3.14
N GLY A 172 7.59 9.50 -2.49
CA GLY A 172 6.17 9.69 -2.80
C GLY A 172 5.54 10.93 -2.17
N GLY A 173 6.02 11.37 -1.01
CA GLY A 173 5.55 12.62 -0.38
C GLY A 173 6.13 13.86 -1.02
N GLY A 174 7.38 13.78 -1.51
CA GLY A 174 8.11 14.91 -2.03
C GLY A 174 8.45 15.97 -0.99
N PRO A 175 8.77 17.20 -1.43
CA PRO A 175 9.07 18.30 -0.52
C PRO A 175 7.86 18.64 0.36
N VAL A 176 8.07 18.68 1.66
CA VAL A 176 7.03 19.05 2.62
C VAL A 176 7.01 20.58 2.77
N PRO A 177 5.89 21.26 2.44
CA PRO A 177 5.83 22.70 2.53
C PRO A 177 5.89 23.20 3.99
N GLU A 178 6.41 24.39 4.22
CA GLU A 178 6.48 24.98 5.56
C GLU A 178 5.10 25.13 6.20
N SER A 179 4.07 25.36 5.39
CA SER A 179 2.67 25.44 5.78
C SER A 179 2.05 24.11 6.23
N PHE A 180 2.73 22.98 6.01
CA PHE A 180 2.22 21.69 6.47
C PHE A 180 2.09 21.68 7.99
N THR A 181 0.91 21.35 8.48
CA THR A 181 0.64 21.22 9.92
C THR A 181 0.26 19.81 10.31
N GLN A 182 -0.59 19.17 9.53
CA GLN A 182 -1.05 17.81 9.74
C GLN A 182 -1.62 17.21 8.44
N SER A 183 -1.75 15.87 8.44
CA SER A 183 -2.53 15.09 7.48
C SER A 183 -3.12 13.88 8.20
N THR A 184 -4.20 13.31 7.66
CA THR A 184 -4.83 12.11 8.23
C THR A 184 -5.13 11.06 7.17
N MET A 185 -5.02 9.80 7.56
CA MET A 185 -5.58 8.64 6.89
C MET A 185 -6.59 8.01 7.84
N THR A 186 -7.85 7.95 7.44
CA THR A 186 -8.92 7.41 8.27
C THR A 186 -9.41 6.11 7.67
N VAL A 187 -9.46 5.04 8.48
CA VAL A 187 -9.85 3.69 8.07
C VAL A 187 -11.09 3.29 8.84
N ASP A 188 -12.16 2.96 8.12
CA ASP A 188 -13.41 2.44 8.69
C ASP A 188 -13.25 0.96 9.06
N TYR A 189 -12.81 0.16 8.09
CA TYR A 189 -12.52 -1.26 8.32
C TYR A 189 -11.39 -1.75 7.39
N VAL A 190 -10.80 -2.88 7.80
CA VAL A 190 -10.02 -3.79 6.95
C VAL A 190 -10.63 -5.19 7.09
N ARG A 191 -10.90 -5.86 5.99
CA ARG A 191 -11.51 -7.20 5.93
C ARG A 191 -10.70 -8.12 5.04
N VAL A 192 -10.62 -9.40 5.43
CA VAL A 192 -9.95 -10.45 4.64
C VAL A 192 -10.81 -11.71 4.68
N TRP A 193 -11.14 -12.30 3.50
CA TRP A 193 -11.93 -13.54 3.41
C TRP A 193 -11.52 -14.39 2.20
#